data_0c8f581ec33aa588539db0738144c7e5
#
_entry.id   0c8f581ec33aa588539db0738144c7e5
#
_cell.length_a   1.000
_cell.length_b   1.000
_cell.length_c   1.000
_cell.angle_alpha   90.00
_cell.angle_beta   90.00
_cell.angle_gamma   90.00
#
_symmetry.space_group_name_H-M   'P 1'
#
loop_
_entity.id
_entity.type
_entity.pdbx_description
1 polymer ?
#
loop_
_entity_poly.entity_id
_entity_poly.type
_entity_poly.pdbx_seq_one_letter_code
_entity_poly.pdbx_strand_id
1 'polypeptide(L)' 'MEEEELSKIRPDLDGAQVMSLLGIKPSAAVGDALDFLMELRLEHGPLGEERATKELLDWWSKENSSPK' A
#
# COMPACT_ATOMS: atom_id res chain seq x y z
N MET A 1 10.71 -18.99 -8.95
CA MET A 1 10.79 -18.37 -9.09
C MET A 1 10.60 -17.59 -10.10
N GLU A 2 10.38 -17.39 -10.80
CA GLU A 2 10.22 -16.73 -11.71
C GLU A 2 9.03 -16.12 -12.00
N GLU A 3 8.18 -16.17 -11.28
CA GLU A 3 6.98 -15.59 -11.50
C GLU A 3 7.08 -14.16 -11.45
N GLU A 4 8.13 -13.62 -11.17
CA GLU A 4 8.21 -12.25 -11.09
C GLU A 4 7.90 -11.58 -12.36
N GLU A 5 8.14 -12.17 -13.44
CA GLU A 5 7.84 -11.49 -14.60
C GLU A 5 6.43 -11.31 -14.82
N LEU A 6 5.63 -12.10 -14.25
CA LEU A 6 4.23 -11.97 -14.42
C LEU A 6 3.70 -10.78 -13.68
N SER A 7 4.38 -10.38 -12.63
CA SER A 7 3.89 -9.30 -11.85
C SER A 7 4.67 -8.09 -12.12
N LYS A 8 4.68 -7.62 -13.28
CA LYS A 8 5.40 -6.47 -13.56
C LYS A 8 4.98 -5.29 -12.81
N ILE A 9 3.72 -5.08 -12.62
CA ILE A 9 3.24 -3.92 -11.89
C ILE A 9 2.72 -4.38 -10.57
N ARG A 10 3.36 -4.00 -9.52
CA ARG A 10 2.93 -4.36 -8.18
C ARG A 10 3.19 -3.19 -7.27
N PRO A 11 2.45 -3.06 -6.20
CA PRO A 11 2.71 -2.00 -5.24
C PRO A 11 4.04 -2.22 -4.55
N ASP A 12 4.58 -1.19 -3.96
CA ASP A 12 5.86 -1.30 -3.28
C ASP A 12 5.76 -2.10 -1.99
N LEU A 13 4.56 -2.25 -1.46
CA LEU A 13 4.35 -3.06 -0.27
C LEU A 13 3.30 -4.10 -0.60
N ASP A 14 3.36 -5.25 0.05
CA ASP A 14 2.35 -6.26 -0.21
C ASP A 14 1.32 -6.26 0.91
N GLY A 15 0.33 -7.12 0.79
CA GLY A 15 -0.76 -7.15 1.75
C GLY A 15 -0.31 -7.45 3.17
N ALA A 16 0.64 -8.35 3.30
CA ALA A 16 1.13 -8.68 4.63
C ALA A 16 1.82 -7.48 5.26
N GLN A 17 2.59 -6.76 4.48
CA GLN A 17 3.26 -5.59 4.99
C GLN A 17 2.26 -4.52 5.38
N VAL A 18 1.24 -4.34 4.56
CA VAL A 18 0.21 -3.35 4.85
C VAL A 18 -0.49 -3.68 6.16
N MET A 19 -0.87 -4.93 6.34
CA MET A 19 -1.55 -5.31 7.56
C MET A 19 -0.67 -5.08 8.77
N SER A 20 0.60 -5.39 8.64
CA SER A 20 1.51 -5.21 9.73
C SER A 20 1.72 -3.74 10.06
N LEU A 21 1.88 -2.94 9.05
CA LEU A 21 2.10 -1.52 9.26
C LEU A 21 0.87 -0.82 9.83
N LEU A 22 -0.28 -1.19 9.36
CA LEU A 22 -1.50 -0.55 9.82
C LEU A 22 -2.10 -1.23 11.05
N GLY A 23 -1.62 -2.41 11.37
CA GLY A 23 -2.14 -3.14 12.52
C GLY A 23 -3.58 -3.55 12.32
N ILE A 24 -3.92 -4.00 11.12
CA ILE A 24 -5.28 -4.38 10.83
C ILE A 24 -5.33 -5.82 10.35
N LYS A 25 -6.53 -6.37 10.36
CA LYS A 25 -6.74 -7.72 9.90
C LYS A 25 -6.97 -7.74 8.41
N PRO A 26 -6.87 -8.90 7.77
CA PRO A 26 -7.19 -8.99 6.36
C PRO A 26 -8.63 -8.55 6.15
N SER A 27 -8.80 -7.51 5.39
CA SER A 27 -10.13 -6.97 5.16
C SER A 27 -10.11 -6.09 3.94
N ALA A 28 -11.23 -5.47 3.66
CA ALA A 28 -11.31 -4.58 2.50
C ALA A 28 -10.34 -3.42 2.62
N ALA A 29 -10.01 -3.04 3.84
CA ALA A 29 -9.06 -1.93 4.02
C ALA A 29 -7.70 -2.26 3.42
N VAL A 30 -7.31 -3.53 3.47
CA VAL A 30 -6.04 -3.92 2.88
C VAL A 30 -6.09 -3.70 1.37
N GLY A 31 -7.20 -4.05 0.75
CA GLY A 31 -7.37 -3.85 -0.68
C GLY A 31 -7.31 -2.39 -1.03
N ASP A 32 -7.97 -1.55 -0.25
CA ASP A 32 -7.97 -0.12 -0.50
C ASP A 32 -6.56 0.43 -0.39
N ALA A 33 -5.82 -0.03 0.60
CA ALA A 33 -4.47 0.43 0.79
C ALA A 33 -3.58 0.03 -0.37
N LEU A 34 -3.75 -1.20 -0.84
CA LEU A 34 -2.96 -1.66 -1.97
C LEU A 34 -3.29 -0.88 -3.23
N ASP A 35 -4.56 -0.56 -3.42
CA ASP A 35 -4.96 0.25 -4.56
C ASP A 35 -4.33 1.62 -4.49
N PHE A 36 -4.31 2.20 -3.31
CA PHE A 36 -3.71 3.49 -3.12
C PHE A 36 -2.22 3.45 -3.48
N LEU A 37 -1.54 2.41 -3.00
CA LEU A 37 -0.12 2.27 -3.29
C LEU A 37 0.14 2.05 -4.77
N MET A 38 -0.74 1.29 -5.41
CA MET A 38 -0.59 1.04 -6.81
C MET A 38 -0.75 2.33 -7.61
N GLU A 39 -1.71 3.13 -7.23
CA GLU A 39 -1.91 4.39 -7.92
C GLU A 39 -0.72 5.31 -7.74
N LEU A 40 -0.16 5.34 -6.56
CA LEU A 40 1.02 6.13 -6.32
C LEU A 40 2.15 5.68 -7.23
N ARG A 41 2.31 4.37 -7.34
CA ARG A 41 3.36 3.84 -8.16
C ARG A 41 3.16 4.21 -9.61
N LEU A 42 1.94 4.17 -10.08
CA LEU A 42 1.65 4.51 -11.45
C LEU A 42 1.86 5.99 -11.72
N GLU A 43 1.59 6.80 -10.73
CA GLU A 43 1.76 8.22 -10.90
C GLU A 43 3.19 8.69 -10.74
N HIS A 44 3.87 8.18 -9.74
CA HIS A 44 5.20 8.66 -9.41
C HIS A 44 6.31 7.68 -9.72
N GLY A 45 5.96 6.47 -10.12
CA GLY A 45 6.96 5.45 -10.37
C GLY A 45 7.32 4.75 -9.08
N PRO A 46 8.30 3.90 -9.12
CA PRO A 46 8.68 3.13 -7.92
C PRO A 46 9.12 4.06 -6.80
N LEU A 47 8.45 3.97 -5.69
CA LEU A 47 8.74 4.83 -4.56
C LEU A 47 9.75 4.23 -3.59
N GLY A 48 9.77 2.93 -3.50
CA GLY A 48 10.60 2.29 -2.51
C GLY A 48 9.78 2.04 -1.26
N GLU A 49 10.24 1.07 -0.48
CA GLU A 49 9.51 0.67 0.72
C GLU A 49 9.34 1.80 1.71
N GLU A 50 10.40 2.54 1.91
CA GLU A 50 10.34 3.62 2.88
C GLU A 50 9.33 4.67 2.51
N ARG A 51 9.39 5.13 1.29
CA ARG A 51 8.48 6.17 0.85
C ARG A 51 7.06 5.65 0.82
N ALA A 52 6.89 4.42 0.34
CA ALA A 52 5.56 3.83 0.29
C ALA A 52 4.96 3.71 1.68
N THR A 53 5.77 3.30 2.64
CA THR A 53 5.28 3.18 4.02
C THR A 53 4.82 4.52 4.54
N LYS A 54 5.61 5.55 4.30
CA LYS A 54 5.26 6.85 4.79
C LYS A 54 3.96 7.34 4.17
N GLU A 55 3.82 7.19 2.87
CA GLU A 55 2.61 7.62 2.21
C GLU A 55 1.41 6.82 2.69
N LEU A 56 1.62 5.53 2.89
CA LEU A 56 0.55 4.66 3.35
C LEU A 56 0.07 5.08 4.73
N LEU A 57 1.00 5.34 5.63
CA LEU A 57 0.62 5.72 6.97
C LEU A 57 -0.10 7.05 6.98
N ASP A 58 0.33 7.97 6.15
CA ASP A 58 -0.31 9.25 6.05
C ASP A 58 -1.74 9.09 5.52
N TRP A 59 -1.88 8.29 4.49
CA TRP A 59 -3.19 8.02 3.91
C TRP A 59 -4.12 7.37 4.94
N TRP A 60 -3.60 6.40 5.67
CA TRP A 60 -4.40 5.69 6.66
C TRP A 60 -4.84 6.62 7.77
N SER A 61 -3.95 7.50 8.15
CA SER A 61 -4.27 8.43 9.20
C SER A 61 -5.41 9.34 8.78
N LYS A 62 -5.39 9.79 7.55
CA LYS A 62 -6.46 10.63 7.08
C LYS A 62 -7.76 9.89 6.95
N GLU A 63 -7.70 8.65 6.46
CA GLU A 63 -8.91 7.88 6.32
C GLU A 63 -9.51 7.54 7.66
N ASN A 64 -8.64 7.22 8.60
CA ASN A 64 -9.09 6.78 9.89
C ASN A 64 -9.46 7.90 10.81
N SER A 65 -8.88 9.05 10.71
CA SER A 65 -9.22 10.09 11.62
C SER A 65 -10.17 11.01 10.97
N SER A 66 -11.18 10.52 10.37
CA SER A 66 -12.15 11.28 9.75
C SER A 66 -12.79 12.15 10.73
N PRO A 67 -12.87 13.28 10.58
CA PRO A 67 -13.43 14.15 11.57
C PRO A 67 -14.90 14.12 11.59
N LYS A 68 -15.17 14.19 11.57
CA LYS A 68 -16.20 14.27 11.67
C LYS A 68 -16.54 14.69 11.92
#